data_ae37554b5cb03627de6514549b0968fc
#
_entry.id   ae37554b5cb03627de6514549b0968fc
#
_cell.length_a   1.000
_cell.length_b   1.000
_cell.length_c   1.000
_cell.angle_alpha   90.00
_cell.angle_beta   90.00
_cell.angle_gamma   90.00
#
_symmetry.space_group_name_H-M   'P 1'
#
loop_
_entity.id
_entity.type
_entity.pdbx_description
1 polymer ?
#
loop_
_entity_poly.entity_id
_entity_poly.type
_entity_poly.pdbx_seq_one_letter_code
_entity_poly.pdbx_strand_id
1 'polypeptide(L)'
;MKIVELLNYMRDDDEFDRYMAPQTISNRHKERDIEAIDRNEIFYFFGNENPLKVDDKISGENSIITVTVFLTLLRLLCKKPLMGRMLKEEKNLTGKVKGKIVIEKNIRANTMHGRNDRFYCQYLQFSEDIIENQILKAALKKSKRFVIEYFKGWGKDNNNYTSMISYCSNALRNISDIQCDGEACNGLKFSGCYIYYKPVMAMAKMVLDDISIESNGDVSTTGYILPYAISMEKLFEVYVRAYFKKNGIASYRSKSNTGIRLEKYDNKTDVFLEEEGLENPGKYISGSIKPDLILTDQESGETMVLDVKYKDYRNGDSRDDRLQLLAYSMMMNANNIGIILPAQDEVEIFDARRINSMENRVVKYHQMLLGVMKDNPVIANYIKTNAFKKKE
;
A
#
# COMPACT_ATOMS: atom_id res chain seq x y z
N MET A 1 5.56 -1.79 -17.45
CA MET A 1 4.34 -1.69 -16.61
C MET A 1 4.45 -0.42 -15.76
N LYS A 2 3.43 0.41 -15.72
CA LYS A 2 3.49 1.72 -15.05
C LYS A 2 3.04 1.59 -13.59
N ILE A 3 3.93 1.85 -12.64
CA ILE A 3 3.68 1.73 -11.19
C ILE A 3 2.43 2.52 -10.76
N VAL A 4 2.29 3.74 -11.27
CA VAL A 4 1.15 4.62 -10.95
C VAL A 4 -0.19 3.99 -11.34
N GLU A 5 -0.27 3.32 -12.49
CA GLU A 5 -1.48 2.65 -12.95
C GLU A 5 -1.83 1.45 -12.07
N LEU A 6 -0.82 0.67 -11.65
CA LEU A 6 -1.00 -0.43 -10.70
C LEU A 6 -1.55 0.06 -9.35
N LEU A 7 -0.92 1.08 -8.77
CA LEU A 7 -1.35 1.65 -7.49
C LEU A 7 -2.77 2.18 -7.56
N ASN A 8 -3.13 2.85 -8.65
CA ASN A 8 -4.49 3.35 -8.87
C ASN A 8 -5.51 2.23 -9.04
N TYR A 9 -5.13 1.14 -9.72
CA TYR A 9 -6.01 -0.01 -9.90
C TYR A 9 -6.34 -0.70 -8.59
N MET A 10 -5.37 -0.85 -7.69
CA MET A 10 -5.51 -1.56 -6.42
C MET A 10 -6.10 -0.72 -5.29
N ARG A 11 -6.23 0.58 -5.47
CA ARG A 11 -6.56 1.55 -4.41
C ARG A 11 -7.74 1.16 -3.52
N ASP A 12 -8.77 0.56 -4.10
CA ASP A 12 -10.02 0.22 -3.40
C ASP A 12 -10.05 -1.25 -2.94
N ASP A 13 -8.94 -1.97 -3.09
CA ASP A 13 -8.79 -3.33 -2.59
C ASP A 13 -8.48 -3.32 -1.09
N ASP A 14 -9.18 -4.15 -0.32
CA ASP A 14 -9.05 -4.22 1.14
C ASP A 14 -7.72 -4.82 1.62
N GLU A 15 -7.06 -5.60 0.77
CA GLU A 15 -5.73 -6.15 1.07
C GLU A 15 -4.61 -5.17 0.75
N PHE A 16 -4.82 -4.27 -0.22
CA PHE A 16 -3.83 -3.29 -0.64
C PHE A 16 -3.30 -2.45 0.53
N ASP A 17 -4.19 -1.99 1.41
CA ASP A 17 -3.82 -1.20 2.57
C ASP A 17 -2.85 -1.94 3.52
N ARG A 18 -2.97 -3.27 3.61
CA ARG A 18 -2.08 -4.10 4.45
C ARG A 18 -0.65 -4.12 3.92
N TYR A 19 -0.49 -4.26 2.61
CA TYR A 19 0.82 -4.35 1.97
C TYR A 19 1.46 -2.98 1.72
N MET A 20 0.68 -1.91 1.81
CA MET A 20 1.18 -0.54 1.68
C MET A 20 1.71 0.05 2.99
N ALA A 21 1.58 -0.65 4.12
CA ALA A 21 2.15 -0.21 5.38
C ALA A 21 3.69 -0.26 5.29
N PRO A 22 4.39 0.89 5.23
CA PRO A 22 5.82 0.87 4.94
C PRO A 22 6.62 0.35 6.12
N GLN A 23 7.56 -0.53 5.87
CA GLN A 23 8.60 -0.87 6.83
C GLN A 23 9.77 0.12 6.75
N THR A 24 10.29 0.49 7.90
CA THR A 24 11.54 1.24 7.99
C THR A 24 12.67 0.25 8.21
N ILE A 25 13.55 0.15 7.25
CA ILE A 25 14.79 -0.64 7.38
C ILE A 25 15.72 0.14 8.31
N SER A 26 16.04 -0.41 9.47
CA SER A 26 17.00 0.22 10.38
C SER A 26 18.43 -0.06 9.90
N ASN A 27 19.33 0.95 10.03
CA ASN A 27 20.75 0.87 9.60
C ASN A 27 21.62 -0.22 10.28
N ARG A 28 21.03 -1.11 11.09
CA ARG A 28 21.75 -2.26 11.65
C ARG A 28 22.01 -3.35 10.63
N HIS A 29 21.29 -3.34 9.51
CA HIS A 29 21.44 -4.27 8.41
C HIS A 29 22.27 -3.60 7.32
N LYS A 30 23.62 -3.68 7.45
CA LYS A 30 24.53 -3.28 6.40
C LYS A 30 24.41 -4.25 5.22
N GLU A 31 24.50 -3.73 4.03
CA GLU A 31 24.62 -4.28 2.66
C GLU A 31 24.44 -5.80 2.41
N ARG A 32 24.67 -6.67 3.41
CA ARG A 32 24.50 -8.13 3.28
C ARG A 32 23.06 -8.62 3.53
N ASP A 33 22.21 -7.77 4.11
CA ASP A 33 20.87 -8.17 4.56
C ASP A 33 19.74 -7.64 3.68
N ILE A 34 20.05 -7.04 2.54
CA ILE A 34 19.03 -6.68 1.52
C ILE A 34 18.32 -7.95 1.01
N GLU A 35 19.03 -9.09 0.97
CA GLU A 35 18.44 -10.39 0.64
C GLU A 35 17.55 -10.98 1.74
N ALA A 36 17.76 -10.57 3.00
CA ALA A 36 17.01 -11.04 4.17
C ALA A 36 15.82 -10.14 4.54
N ILE A 37 15.54 -9.07 3.77
CA ILE A 37 14.35 -8.25 3.96
C ILE A 37 13.15 -9.13 3.64
N ASP A 38 12.27 -9.27 4.63
CA ASP A 38 11.00 -9.97 4.44
C ASP A 38 10.22 -9.29 3.29
N ARG A 39 10.29 -9.90 2.10
CA ARG A 39 9.74 -9.36 0.85
C ARG A 39 8.20 -9.30 0.83
N ASN A 40 7.58 -9.26 2.00
CA ASN A 40 6.12 -9.25 2.14
C ASN A 40 5.50 -7.87 1.95
N GLU A 41 6.30 -6.82 1.77
CA GLU A 41 5.81 -5.45 1.67
C GLU A 41 6.18 -4.78 0.34
N ILE A 42 5.38 -3.80 -0.06
CA ILE A 42 5.57 -3.10 -1.33
C ILE A 42 6.61 -1.99 -1.20
N PHE A 43 6.58 -1.24 -0.08
CA PHE A 43 7.46 -0.09 0.12
C PHE A 43 8.48 -0.32 1.23
N TYR A 44 9.72 0.00 0.94
CA TYR A 44 10.84 0.00 1.88
C TYR A 44 11.45 1.39 1.94
N PHE A 45 11.57 1.95 3.14
CA PHE A 45 12.28 3.20 3.36
C PHE A 45 13.62 2.89 4.05
N PHE A 46 14.69 3.37 3.46
CA PHE A 46 16.02 3.30 4.07
C PHE A 46 16.08 4.38 5.18
N GLY A 47 15.77 3.98 6.40
CA GLY A 47 15.69 4.88 7.55
C GLY A 47 17.06 5.32 8.02
N ASN A 48 17.27 6.61 8.26
CA ASN A 48 18.45 7.34 8.73
C ASN A 48 19.50 7.72 7.68
N GLU A 49 19.32 7.45 6.42
CA GLU A 49 20.18 8.05 5.42
C GLU A 49 19.77 9.51 5.23
N ASN A 50 20.79 10.39 5.22
CA ASN A 50 20.59 11.77 4.81
C ASN A 50 20.07 11.75 3.37
N PRO A 51 19.13 12.64 3.03
CA PRO A 51 18.67 12.73 1.65
C PRO A 51 19.88 12.95 0.73
N LEU A 52 19.94 12.13 -0.32
CA LEU A 52 21.01 12.23 -1.32
C LEU A 52 20.75 13.47 -2.16
N LYS A 53 21.77 14.33 -2.27
CA LYS A 53 21.73 15.47 -3.19
C LYS A 53 21.94 14.93 -4.62
N VAL A 54 21.02 15.21 -5.52
CA VAL A 54 21.11 14.84 -6.93
C VAL A 54 21.27 16.11 -7.75
N ASP A 55 22.35 16.18 -8.51
CA ASP A 55 22.67 17.37 -9.32
C ASP A 55 21.89 17.45 -10.64
N ASP A 56 21.16 16.40 -11.00
CA ASP A 56 20.38 16.34 -12.25
C ASP A 56 18.89 16.67 -12.05
N LYS A 57 18.33 17.38 -13.01
CA LYS A 57 16.87 17.62 -13.10
C LYS A 57 16.15 16.28 -13.26
N ILE A 58 15.44 15.87 -12.21
CA ILE A 58 14.63 14.65 -12.26
C ILE A 58 13.40 14.91 -13.14
N SER A 59 13.09 13.99 -14.03
CA SER A 59 11.94 14.11 -14.94
C SER A 59 10.62 14.18 -14.17
N GLY A 60 9.63 14.89 -14.72
CA GLY A 60 8.29 15.02 -14.12
C GLY A 60 7.59 13.68 -13.82
N GLU A 61 8.03 12.57 -14.46
CA GLU A 61 7.52 11.22 -14.18
C GLU A 61 7.88 10.72 -12.77
N ASN A 62 9.06 11.06 -12.27
CA ASN A 62 9.45 10.70 -10.89
C ASN A 62 8.65 11.49 -9.86
N SER A 63 8.32 12.74 -10.15
CA SER A 63 7.52 13.58 -9.27
C SER A 63 6.09 13.07 -9.09
N ILE A 64 5.46 12.52 -10.14
CA ILE A 64 4.12 11.94 -10.02
C ILE A 64 4.13 10.65 -9.17
N ILE A 65 5.18 9.85 -9.22
CA ILE A 65 5.34 8.68 -8.36
C ILE A 65 5.42 9.12 -6.90
N THR A 66 6.27 10.11 -6.58
CA THR A 66 6.41 10.67 -5.23
C THR A 66 5.06 11.17 -4.69
N VAL A 67 4.32 11.94 -5.49
CA VAL A 67 2.98 12.42 -5.11
C VAL A 67 2.00 11.27 -4.91
N THR A 68 2.03 10.27 -5.78
CA THR A 68 1.14 9.10 -5.68
C THR A 68 1.40 8.31 -4.40
N VAL A 69 2.66 8.06 -4.09
CA VAL A 69 3.07 7.37 -2.85
C VAL A 69 2.65 8.19 -1.64
N PHE A 70 2.94 9.49 -1.63
CA PHE A 70 2.53 10.38 -0.54
C PHE A 70 1.01 10.35 -0.31
N LEU A 71 0.22 10.54 -1.36
CA LEU A 71 -1.25 10.55 -1.25
C LEU A 71 -1.80 9.21 -0.77
N THR A 72 -1.21 8.10 -1.22
CA THR A 72 -1.59 6.77 -0.78
C THR A 72 -1.30 6.57 0.71
N LEU A 73 -0.09 6.92 1.15
CA LEU A 73 0.30 6.81 2.56
C LEU A 73 -0.49 7.77 3.45
N LEU A 74 -0.75 8.99 2.99
CA LEU A 74 -1.58 9.94 3.71
C LEU A 74 -3.03 9.44 3.86
N ARG A 75 -3.59 8.83 2.81
CA ARG A 75 -4.91 8.21 2.89
C ARG A 75 -4.95 7.09 3.93
N LEU A 76 -3.92 6.24 3.99
CA LEU A 76 -3.79 5.20 5.00
C LEU A 76 -3.69 5.78 6.42
N LEU A 77 -2.93 6.85 6.58
CA LEU A 77 -2.84 7.57 7.85
C LEU A 77 -4.21 8.12 8.25
N CYS A 78 -4.94 8.75 7.34
CA CYS A 78 -6.26 9.33 7.59
C CYS A 78 -7.36 8.29 7.90
N LYS A 79 -7.13 7.00 7.65
CA LYS A 79 -8.00 5.91 8.13
C LYS A 79 -7.80 5.59 9.63
N LYS A 80 -6.74 6.09 10.23
CA LYS A 80 -6.42 5.96 11.66
C LYS A 80 -6.72 7.26 12.38
N PRO A 81 -6.89 7.24 13.71
CA PRO A 81 -7.01 8.48 14.49
C PRO A 81 -5.80 9.39 14.28
N LEU A 82 -6.05 10.66 14.01
CA LEU A 82 -4.98 11.63 13.90
C LEU A 82 -4.27 11.83 15.24
N MET A 83 -2.97 12.06 15.15
CA MET A 83 -2.18 12.43 16.31
C MET A 83 -2.70 13.74 16.89
N GLY A 84 -2.86 13.80 18.21
CA GLY A 84 -3.26 15.00 18.91
C GLY A 84 -2.51 15.15 20.21
N ARG A 85 -2.56 16.34 20.77
CA ARG A 85 -1.94 16.69 22.05
C ARG A 85 -2.91 17.44 22.94
N MET A 86 -2.69 17.34 24.24
CA MET A 86 -3.38 18.19 25.21
C MET A 86 -2.73 19.56 25.20
N LEU A 87 -3.43 20.54 24.63
CA LEU A 87 -3.00 21.92 24.59
C LEU A 87 -3.66 22.72 25.70
N LYS A 88 -2.90 23.63 26.26
CA LYS A 88 -3.38 24.55 27.29
C LYS A 88 -4.11 25.70 26.62
N GLU A 89 -5.41 25.77 26.81
CA GLU A 89 -6.26 26.86 26.31
C GLU A 89 -6.64 27.81 27.41
N GLU A 90 -6.72 29.07 27.07
CA GLU A 90 -7.30 30.14 27.91
C GLU A 90 -8.46 30.80 27.18
N LYS A 91 -9.63 30.68 27.77
CA LYS A 91 -10.86 31.31 27.21
C LYS A 91 -11.72 31.97 28.27
N ASN A 92 -12.36 33.05 27.89
CA ASN A 92 -13.40 33.68 28.71
C ASN A 92 -14.73 32.98 28.42
N LEU A 93 -15.19 32.14 29.34
CA LEU A 93 -16.37 31.28 29.18
C LEU A 93 -17.58 31.96 29.87
N THR A 94 -18.74 31.89 29.24
CA THR A 94 -20.00 32.39 29.78
C THR A 94 -20.79 31.27 30.45
N GLY A 95 -21.26 31.52 31.70
CA GLY A 95 -22.15 30.62 32.43
C GLY A 95 -21.53 29.27 32.87
N LYS A 96 -20.24 29.06 32.65
CA LYS A 96 -19.55 27.82 33.05
C LYS A 96 -18.09 28.05 33.39
N VAL A 97 -17.58 27.20 34.27
CA VAL A 97 -16.16 27.11 34.61
C VAL A 97 -15.59 25.81 34.06
N LYS A 98 -14.44 25.88 33.41
CA LYS A 98 -13.71 24.73 32.93
C LYS A 98 -12.22 24.84 33.34
N GLY A 99 -11.72 23.87 34.08
CA GLY A 99 -10.34 23.87 34.56
C GLY A 99 -10.10 24.93 35.65
N LYS A 100 -9.02 25.70 35.54
CA LYS A 100 -8.58 26.68 36.53
C LYS A 100 -9.01 28.11 36.10
N ILE A 101 -9.60 28.87 37.01
CA ILE A 101 -9.86 30.29 36.78
C ILE A 101 -8.53 31.05 36.90
N VAL A 102 -8.20 31.84 35.89
CA VAL A 102 -7.06 32.76 35.88
C VAL A 102 -7.51 34.07 36.55
N ILE A 103 -7.34 34.15 37.87
CA ILE A 103 -7.92 35.21 38.71
C ILE A 103 -7.59 36.61 38.18
N GLU A 104 -6.32 36.87 37.89
CA GLU A 104 -5.90 38.19 37.38
C GLU A 104 -6.64 38.58 36.09
N LYS A 105 -6.68 37.68 35.11
CA LYS A 105 -7.39 37.94 33.85
C LYS A 105 -8.90 38.00 34.03
N ASN A 106 -9.44 37.20 34.96
CA ASN A 106 -10.87 37.22 35.28
C ASN A 106 -11.29 38.54 35.91
N ILE A 107 -10.50 39.06 36.86
CA ILE A 107 -10.78 40.37 37.46
C ILE A 107 -10.78 41.44 36.40
N ARG A 108 -9.73 41.54 35.57
CA ARG A 108 -9.62 42.58 34.53
C ARG A 108 -10.70 42.48 33.46
N ALA A 109 -10.98 41.25 32.96
CA ALA A 109 -11.91 41.07 31.83
C ALA A 109 -13.39 41.02 32.24
N ASN A 110 -13.70 40.59 33.45
CA ASN A 110 -15.06 40.29 33.90
C ASN A 110 -15.46 41.10 35.11
N THR A 111 -14.78 40.94 36.25
CA THR A 111 -15.21 41.56 37.53
C THR A 111 -15.23 43.08 37.46
N MET A 112 -14.19 43.71 36.93
CA MET A 112 -14.12 45.18 36.77
C MET A 112 -15.18 45.75 35.81
N HIS A 113 -15.80 44.92 35.00
CA HIS A 113 -16.86 45.28 34.06
C HIS A 113 -18.24 44.78 34.49
N GLY A 114 -18.39 44.29 35.73
CA GLY A 114 -19.64 43.77 36.25
C GLY A 114 -20.16 42.49 35.59
N ARG A 115 -19.31 41.78 34.87
CA ARG A 115 -19.68 40.56 34.12
C ARG A 115 -19.49 39.32 34.99
N ASN A 116 -20.38 39.12 35.94
CA ASN A 116 -20.29 37.99 36.90
C ASN A 116 -20.72 36.65 36.31
N ASP A 117 -21.26 36.65 35.10
CA ASP A 117 -21.65 35.49 34.33
C ASP A 117 -20.50 34.86 33.50
N ARG A 118 -19.31 35.49 33.55
CA ARG A 118 -18.15 35.05 32.75
C ARG A 118 -16.95 34.70 33.64
N PHE A 119 -16.22 33.68 33.19
CA PHE A 119 -15.07 33.16 33.90
C PHE A 119 -13.90 33.00 32.94
N TYR A 120 -12.79 33.65 33.21
CA TYR A 120 -11.57 33.50 32.41
C TYR A 120 -10.86 32.23 32.91
N CYS A 121 -11.01 31.15 32.11
CA CYS A 121 -10.58 29.82 32.45
C CYS A 121 -9.35 29.40 31.67
N GLN A 122 -8.48 28.60 32.33
CA GLN A 122 -7.37 27.91 31.73
C GLN A 122 -7.60 26.40 31.90
N TYR A 123 -7.60 25.67 30.82
CA TYR A 123 -7.85 24.22 30.82
C TYR A 123 -7.04 23.53 29.73
N LEU A 124 -6.87 22.21 29.89
CA LEU A 124 -6.30 21.39 28.86
C LEU A 124 -7.40 20.93 27.91
N GLN A 125 -7.15 21.08 26.61
CA GLN A 125 -8.03 20.59 25.57
C GLN A 125 -7.25 19.76 24.59
N PHE A 126 -7.79 18.59 24.25
CA PHE A 126 -7.22 17.76 23.19
C PHE A 126 -7.41 18.47 21.84
N SER A 127 -6.33 18.56 21.09
CA SER A 127 -6.32 19.17 19.77
C SER A 127 -5.52 18.33 18.80
N GLU A 128 -6.07 18.08 17.64
CA GLU A 128 -5.40 17.49 16.50
C GLU A 128 -4.72 18.56 15.62
N ASP A 129 -5.00 19.85 15.88
CA ASP A 129 -4.36 20.97 15.20
C ASP A 129 -2.96 21.20 15.78
N ILE A 130 -2.06 20.33 15.39
CA ILE A 130 -0.65 20.31 15.79
C ILE A 130 0.24 20.39 14.56
N ILE A 131 1.47 20.78 14.77
CA ILE A 131 2.42 21.04 13.68
C ILE A 131 2.56 19.88 12.71
N GLU A 132 2.55 18.64 13.20
CA GLU A 132 2.66 17.44 12.40
C GLU A 132 1.50 17.34 11.38
N ASN A 133 0.28 17.57 11.82
CA ASN A 133 -0.89 17.51 10.94
C ASN A 133 -0.98 18.74 10.01
N GLN A 134 -0.51 19.89 10.47
CA GLN A 134 -0.42 21.11 9.65
C GLN A 134 0.55 20.93 8.49
N ILE A 135 1.72 20.30 8.73
CA ILE A 135 2.69 19.95 7.69
C ILE A 135 2.07 19.00 6.66
N LEU A 136 1.39 17.94 7.11
CA LEU A 136 0.71 17.00 6.21
C LEU A 136 -0.33 17.72 5.35
N LYS A 137 -1.07 18.66 5.91
CA LYS A 137 -2.04 19.49 5.16
C LYS A 137 -1.37 20.41 4.14
N ALA A 138 -0.22 20.99 4.48
CA ALA A 138 0.57 21.80 3.54
C ALA A 138 1.07 20.96 2.36
N ALA A 139 1.63 19.78 2.63
CA ALA A 139 2.06 18.83 1.60
C ALA A 139 0.89 18.35 0.72
N LEU A 140 -0.28 18.09 1.31
CA LEU A 140 -1.50 17.74 0.56
C LEU A 140 -1.92 18.87 -0.40
N LYS A 141 -1.88 20.12 0.04
CA LYS A 141 -2.19 21.27 -0.82
C LYS A 141 -1.21 21.40 -1.99
N LYS A 142 0.08 21.20 -1.74
CA LYS A 142 1.11 21.22 -2.77
C LYS A 142 0.90 20.07 -3.78
N SER A 143 0.64 18.86 -3.28
CA SER A 143 0.30 17.70 -4.12
C SER A 143 -0.94 17.94 -4.98
N LYS A 144 -1.99 18.57 -4.43
CA LYS A 144 -3.19 18.90 -5.19
C LYS A 144 -2.89 19.85 -6.37
N ARG A 145 -2.09 20.88 -6.14
CA ARG A 145 -1.67 21.81 -7.21
C ARG A 145 -0.88 21.07 -8.29
N PHE A 146 0.08 20.23 -7.87
CA PHE A 146 0.89 19.44 -8.78
C PHE A 146 0.03 18.51 -9.65
N VAL A 147 -0.91 17.77 -9.07
CA VAL A 147 -1.80 16.86 -9.81
C VAL A 147 -2.62 17.63 -10.84
N ILE A 148 -3.17 18.79 -10.48
CA ILE A 148 -3.94 19.62 -11.41
C ILE A 148 -3.08 20.07 -12.59
N GLU A 149 -1.87 20.57 -12.36
CA GLU A 149 -0.98 21.02 -13.41
C GLU A 149 -0.47 19.83 -14.28
N TYR A 150 -0.09 18.73 -13.66
CA TYR A 150 0.40 17.55 -14.36
C TYR A 150 -0.62 16.97 -15.35
N PHE A 151 -1.91 16.93 -14.99
CA PHE A 151 -2.95 16.36 -15.85
C PHE A 151 -3.60 17.36 -16.80
N LYS A 152 -3.45 18.67 -16.63
CA LYS A 152 -3.94 19.68 -17.58
C LYS A 152 -3.43 19.44 -19.01
N GLY A 153 -2.17 19.08 -19.16
CA GLY A 153 -1.53 18.88 -20.47
C GLY A 153 -1.88 17.56 -21.17
N TRP A 154 -2.50 16.59 -20.47
CA TRP A 154 -2.59 15.21 -20.95
C TRP A 154 -4.02 14.75 -21.27
N GLY A 155 -5.04 15.55 -20.96
CA GLY A 155 -6.45 15.18 -21.22
C GLY A 155 -6.89 13.88 -20.52
N LYS A 156 -6.09 13.36 -19.57
CA LYS A 156 -6.35 12.09 -18.87
C LYS A 156 -7.24 12.31 -17.67
N ASP A 157 -8.06 11.30 -17.39
CA ASP A 157 -8.95 11.27 -16.24
C ASP A 157 -8.15 11.22 -14.92
N ASN A 158 -8.31 12.25 -14.09
CA ASN A 158 -7.68 12.37 -12.77
C ASN A 158 -8.60 11.99 -11.62
N ASN A 159 -9.75 11.34 -11.89
CA ASN A 159 -10.79 11.02 -10.90
C ASN A 159 -10.23 10.29 -9.68
N ASN A 160 -9.24 9.43 -9.88
CA ASN A 160 -8.61 8.67 -8.80
C ASN A 160 -7.87 9.58 -7.81
N TYR A 161 -7.09 10.54 -8.31
CA TYR A 161 -6.38 11.50 -7.47
C TYR A 161 -7.35 12.45 -6.76
N THR A 162 -8.37 12.90 -7.46
CA THR A 162 -9.42 13.78 -6.90
C THR A 162 -10.11 13.11 -5.73
N SER A 163 -10.45 11.84 -5.82
CA SER A 163 -11.05 11.06 -4.74
C SER A 163 -10.13 10.94 -3.51
N MET A 164 -8.84 10.60 -3.72
CA MET A 164 -7.86 10.53 -2.63
C MET A 164 -7.65 11.87 -1.95
N ILE A 165 -7.48 12.93 -2.74
CA ILE A 165 -7.27 14.30 -2.24
C ILE A 165 -8.50 14.77 -1.44
N SER A 166 -9.72 14.50 -1.94
CA SER A 166 -10.96 14.86 -1.25
C SER A 166 -11.07 14.13 0.09
N TYR A 167 -10.78 12.83 0.13
CA TYR A 167 -10.80 12.05 1.36
C TYR A 167 -9.82 12.62 2.41
N CYS A 168 -8.56 12.85 2.02
CA CYS A 168 -7.54 13.40 2.92
C CYS A 168 -7.87 14.84 3.35
N SER A 169 -8.41 15.66 2.44
CA SER A 169 -8.84 17.04 2.75
C SER A 169 -9.97 17.07 3.77
N ASN A 170 -10.92 16.14 3.69
CA ASN A 170 -11.99 16.01 4.68
C ASN A 170 -11.45 15.59 6.06
N ALA A 171 -10.52 14.63 6.09
CA ALA A 171 -9.89 14.20 7.34
C ALA A 171 -9.10 15.34 8.02
N LEU A 172 -8.41 16.17 7.23
CA LEU A 172 -7.62 17.29 7.71
C LEU A 172 -8.37 18.65 7.73
N ARG A 173 -9.70 18.65 7.62
CA ARG A 173 -10.50 19.88 7.51
C ARG A 173 -10.33 20.84 8.69
N ASN A 174 -10.23 20.29 9.92
CA ASN A 174 -10.14 21.05 11.15
C ASN A 174 -8.70 21.45 11.52
N ILE A 175 -7.73 21.13 10.69
CA ILE A 175 -6.32 21.46 10.87
C ILE A 175 -6.06 22.83 10.25
N SER A 176 -5.30 23.67 10.93
CA SER A 176 -4.92 25.01 10.44
C SER A 176 -3.98 24.91 9.25
N ASP A 177 -4.06 25.93 8.40
CA ASP A 177 -3.19 26.05 7.25
C ASP A 177 -1.88 26.75 7.63
N ILE A 178 -0.77 26.17 7.21
CA ILE A 178 0.56 26.76 7.33
C ILE A 178 1.26 26.80 5.98
N GLN A 179 2.19 27.72 5.83
CA GLN A 179 3.19 27.70 4.78
C GLN A 179 4.48 27.17 5.38
N CYS A 180 5.00 26.08 4.86
CA CYS A 180 6.23 25.46 5.30
C CYS A 180 6.92 24.77 4.11
N ASP A 181 8.22 24.55 4.27
CA ASP A 181 9.07 23.71 3.46
C ASP A 181 9.35 22.39 4.17
N GLY A 182 10.19 21.54 3.59
CA GLY A 182 10.55 20.25 4.19
C GLY A 182 11.40 20.36 5.45
N GLU A 183 12.02 21.51 5.72
CA GLU A 183 12.77 21.72 6.96
C GLU A 183 11.88 21.62 8.19
N ALA A 184 10.61 22.00 8.05
CA ALA A 184 9.61 21.84 9.12
C ALA A 184 9.41 20.38 9.58
N CYS A 185 9.78 19.41 8.77
CA CYS A 185 9.74 18.00 9.13
C CYS A 185 10.92 17.55 10.02
N ASN A 186 11.98 18.37 10.10
CA ASN A 186 13.17 18.03 10.83
C ASN A 186 12.93 18.06 12.35
N GLY A 187 13.52 17.11 13.05
CA GLY A 187 13.43 17.01 14.51
C GLY A 187 12.11 16.45 15.06
N LEU A 188 11.12 16.17 14.19
CA LEU A 188 9.88 15.51 14.61
C LEU A 188 10.16 14.06 15.00
N LYS A 189 9.64 13.64 16.15
CA LYS A 189 9.82 12.29 16.68
C LYS A 189 8.49 11.58 16.81
N PHE A 190 8.41 10.40 16.24
CA PHE A 190 7.24 9.55 16.29
C PHE A 190 7.57 8.24 17.00
N SER A 191 6.79 7.88 18.00
CA SER A 191 6.99 6.67 18.80
C SER A 191 5.65 6.07 19.21
N GLY A 192 5.69 4.82 19.65
CA GLY A 192 4.51 4.11 20.14
C GLY A 192 3.42 4.00 19.08
N CYS A 193 2.20 4.33 19.46
CA CYS A 193 1.02 4.22 18.59
C CYS A 193 1.02 5.14 17.37
N TYR A 194 1.93 6.13 17.29
CA TYR A 194 2.04 7.08 16.19
C TYR A 194 3.22 6.84 15.25
N ILE A 195 3.87 5.69 15.34
CA ILE A 195 5.02 5.36 14.47
C ILE A 195 4.65 5.38 12.99
N TYR A 196 3.39 5.16 12.65
CA TYR A 196 2.87 5.22 11.28
C TYR A 196 2.92 6.63 10.64
N TYR A 197 3.16 7.69 11.41
CA TYR A 197 3.41 9.03 10.87
C TYR A 197 4.77 9.15 10.18
N LYS A 198 5.77 8.39 10.64
CA LYS A 198 7.15 8.51 10.20
C LYS A 198 7.32 8.42 8.68
N PRO A 199 6.82 7.39 7.98
CA PRO A 199 6.95 7.28 6.53
C PRO A 199 6.15 8.34 5.78
N VAL A 200 4.96 8.70 6.28
CA VAL A 200 4.14 9.73 5.64
C VAL A 200 4.83 11.09 5.74
N MET A 201 5.46 11.39 6.88
CA MET A 201 6.20 12.63 7.08
C MET A 201 7.47 12.69 6.23
N ALA A 202 8.16 11.57 6.03
CA ALA A 202 9.30 11.50 5.11
C ALA A 202 8.87 11.85 3.67
N MET A 203 7.75 11.29 3.21
CA MET A 203 7.20 11.62 1.89
C MET A 203 6.67 13.06 1.82
N ALA A 204 6.07 13.58 2.91
CA ALA A 204 5.66 14.97 2.98
C ALA A 204 6.85 15.93 2.81
N LYS A 205 7.98 15.61 3.44
CA LYS A 205 9.24 16.38 3.27
C LYS A 205 9.65 16.42 1.80
N MET A 206 9.68 15.28 1.10
CA MET A 206 10.00 15.23 -0.33
C MET A 206 9.03 16.07 -1.16
N VAL A 207 7.73 15.97 -0.90
CA VAL A 207 6.73 16.78 -1.59
C VAL A 207 6.95 18.28 -1.34
N LEU A 208 7.33 18.67 -0.13
CA LEU A 208 7.55 20.07 0.22
C LEU A 208 8.84 20.65 -0.34
N ASP A 209 9.91 19.87 -0.40
CA ASP A 209 11.23 20.33 -0.89
C ASP A 209 11.37 20.18 -2.40
N ASP A 210 11.05 19.00 -2.95
CA ASP A 210 11.48 18.59 -4.29
C ASP A 210 10.48 18.93 -5.40
N ILE A 211 9.22 19.24 -5.09
CA ILE A 211 8.22 19.60 -6.09
C ILE A 211 8.14 21.11 -6.18
N SER A 212 8.87 21.71 -7.14
CA SER A 212 8.65 23.08 -7.52
C SER A 212 7.68 23.14 -8.70
N ILE A 213 6.67 24.00 -8.58
CA ILE A 213 5.75 24.33 -9.66
C ILE A 213 6.18 25.70 -10.17
N GLU A 214 6.85 25.70 -11.31
CA GLU A 214 7.19 26.96 -11.97
C GLU A 214 5.92 27.60 -12.59
N SER A 215 5.90 28.92 -12.65
CA SER A 215 4.76 29.68 -13.18
C SER A 215 4.47 29.41 -14.67
N ASN A 216 5.38 28.77 -15.37
CA ASN A 216 5.26 28.39 -16.78
C ASN A 216 4.78 26.95 -17.02
N GLY A 217 4.39 26.21 -15.98
CA GLY A 217 3.93 24.82 -16.08
C GLY A 217 5.04 23.79 -16.16
N ASP A 218 6.31 24.19 -16.15
CA ASP A 218 7.44 23.27 -16.06
C ASP A 218 7.65 22.84 -14.60
N VAL A 219 7.72 21.53 -14.39
CA VAL A 219 7.98 20.93 -13.08
C VAL A 219 9.48 20.70 -12.96
N SER A 220 10.14 21.46 -12.12
CA SER A 220 11.55 21.24 -11.77
C SER A 220 11.67 20.68 -10.36
N THR A 221 12.56 19.74 -10.16
CA THR A 221 12.85 19.15 -8.87
C THR A 221 14.26 19.56 -8.43
N THR A 222 14.37 20.10 -7.23
CA THR A 222 15.67 20.45 -6.65
C THR A 222 16.09 19.40 -5.64
N GLY A 223 17.01 18.58 -6.02
CA GLY A 223 18.23 18.21 -5.33
C GLY A 223 18.21 17.19 -4.20
N TYR A 224 17.11 16.71 -3.61
CA TYR A 224 17.19 15.73 -2.52
C TYR A 224 16.25 14.56 -2.75
N ILE A 225 16.77 13.35 -2.78
CA ILE A 225 15.99 12.12 -2.86
C ILE A 225 16.13 11.36 -1.54
N LEU A 226 14.98 11.01 -0.93
CA LEU A 226 14.97 10.02 0.13
C LEU A 226 14.97 8.64 -0.53
N PRO A 227 16.01 7.80 -0.29
CA PRO A 227 16.04 6.50 -0.93
C PRO A 227 14.89 5.63 -0.42
N TYR A 228 14.07 5.19 -1.35
CA TYR A 228 13.05 4.18 -1.12
C TYR A 228 13.12 3.13 -2.22
N ALA A 229 12.71 1.92 -1.90
CA ALA A 229 12.57 0.85 -2.88
C ALA A 229 11.13 0.37 -2.95
N ILE A 230 10.73 -0.05 -4.14
CA ILE A 230 9.43 -0.66 -4.40
C ILE A 230 9.67 -2.10 -4.84
N SER A 231 9.15 -3.05 -4.08
CA SER A 231 9.14 -4.45 -4.52
C SER A 231 8.14 -4.63 -5.65
N MET A 232 8.63 -4.69 -6.88
CA MET A 232 7.79 -4.91 -8.05
C MET A 232 7.16 -6.29 -8.07
N GLU A 233 7.83 -7.30 -7.52
CA GLU A 233 7.29 -8.65 -7.36
C GLU A 233 6.05 -8.62 -6.46
N LYS A 234 6.17 -8.01 -5.28
CA LYS A 234 5.06 -7.90 -4.34
C LYS A 234 3.94 -7.00 -4.86
N LEU A 235 4.28 -5.89 -5.50
CA LEU A 235 3.31 -5.01 -6.13
C LEU A 235 2.49 -5.76 -7.18
N PHE A 236 3.15 -6.57 -8.01
CA PHE A 236 2.49 -7.34 -9.05
C PHE A 236 1.63 -8.47 -8.47
N GLU A 237 2.09 -9.18 -7.44
CA GLU A 237 1.30 -10.20 -6.73
C GLU A 237 -0.02 -9.61 -6.19
N VAL A 238 0.06 -8.47 -5.50
CA VAL A 238 -1.13 -7.80 -4.94
C VAL A 238 -2.05 -7.30 -6.06
N TYR A 239 -1.49 -6.82 -7.18
CA TYR A 239 -2.26 -6.44 -8.35
C TYR A 239 -3.03 -7.61 -8.95
N VAL A 240 -2.41 -8.77 -9.11
CA VAL A 240 -3.07 -9.98 -9.64
C VAL A 240 -4.23 -10.41 -8.73
N ARG A 241 -4.04 -10.36 -7.42
CA ARG A 241 -5.13 -10.65 -6.46
C ARG A 241 -6.29 -9.67 -6.60
N ALA A 242 -6.00 -8.38 -6.69
CA ALA A 242 -7.01 -7.34 -6.90
C ALA A 242 -7.74 -7.52 -8.24
N TYR A 243 -6.99 -7.88 -9.30
CA TYR A 243 -7.55 -8.18 -10.61
C TYR A 243 -8.58 -9.31 -10.55
N PHE A 244 -8.27 -10.42 -9.90
CA PHE A 244 -9.20 -11.54 -9.78
C PHE A 244 -10.46 -11.17 -9.00
N LYS A 245 -10.32 -10.44 -7.89
CA LYS A 245 -11.46 -9.97 -7.11
C LYS A 245 -12.39 -9.06 -7.92
N LYS A 246 -11.85 -8.10 -8.65
CA LYS A 246 -12.62 -7.19 -9.51
C LYS A 246 -13.34 -7.92 -10.66
N ASN A 247 -12.79 -9.03 -11.11
CA ASN A 247 -13.36 -9.84 -12.19
C ASN A 247 -14.20 -11.04 -11.68
N GLY A 248 -14.72 -10.95 -10.46
CA GLY A 248 -15.73 -11.85 -9.94
C GLY A 248 -15.20 -13.18 -9.39
N ILE A 249 -13.91 -13.24 -9.02
CA ILE A 249 -13.36 -14.31 -8.18
C ILE A 249 -13.49 -13.87 -6.73
N ALA A 250 -14.19 -14.65 -5.92
CA ALA A 250 -14.47 -14.30 -4.54
C ALA A 250 -13.19 -14.24 -3.69
N SER A 251 -13.12 -13.31 -2.73
CA SER A 251 -12.01 -13.31 -1.77
C SER A 251 -12.17 -14.45 -0.76
N TYR A 252 -11.08 -14.85 -0.10
CA TYR A 252 -11.08 -15.89 0.96
C TYR A 252 -12.02 -15.56 2.13
N ARG A 253 -12.43 -14.31 2.28
CA ARG A 253 -13.42 -13.86 3.30
C ARG A 253 -14.86 -14.05 2.88
N SER A 254 -15.12 -14.38 1.62
CA SER A 254 -16.46 -14.60 1.12
C SER A 254 -17.04 -15.87 1.75
N LYS A 255 -18.29 -15.79 2.15
CA LYS A 255 -19.05 -16.94 2.65
C LYS A 255 -19.84 -17.64 1.53
N SER A 256 -19.63 -17.25 0.28
CA SER A 256 -20.31 -17.89 -0.86
C SER A 256 -19.81 -19.32 -1.01
N ASN A 257 -20.74 -20.23 -1.20
CA ASN A 257 -20.46 -21.64 -1.51
C ASN A 257 -20.56 -21.92 -3.01
N THR A 258 -20.60 -20.89 -3.84
CA THR A 258 -20.70 -21.01 -5.29
C THR A 258 -19.59 -20.19 -5.97
N GLY A 259 -19.15 -20.68 -7.13
CA GLY A 259 -18.12 -20.03 -7.94
C GLY A 259 -16.71 -20.21 -7.42
N ILE A 260 -15.76 -19.51 -8.06
CA ILE A 260 -14.33 -19.61 -7.75
C ILE A 260 -13.97 -18.64 -6.64
N ARG A 261 -13.20 -19.13 -5.67
CA ARG A 261 -12.71 -18.36 -4.53
C ARG A 261 -11.20 -18.40 -4.44
N LEU A 262 -10.59 -17.26 -4.08
CA LEU A 262 -9.21 -17.18 -3.62
C LEU A 262 -9.11 -17.78 -2.22
N GLU A 263 -8.25 -18.76 -2.03
CA GLU A 263 -7.99 -19.35 -0.73
C GLU A 263 -6.80 -18.70 -0.03
N LYS A 264 -6.80 -18.77 1.29
CA LYS A 264 -5.66 -18.38 2.09
C LYS A 264 -4.82 -19.62 2.34
N TYR A 265 -3.53 -19.56 2.01
CA TYR A 265 -2.62 -20.64 2.40
C TYR A 265 -2.57 -20.78 3.93
N ASP A 266 -2.79 -21.98 4.42
CA ASP A 266 -2.61 -22.34 5.83
C ASP A 266 -1.35 -23.20 5.95
N ASN A 267 -0.39 -22.77 6.78
CA ASN A 267 0.86 -23.50 7.04
C ASN A 267 0.61 -24.91 7.64
N LYS A 268 -0.60 -25.18 8.11
CA LYS A 268 -0.97 -26.53 8.61
C LYS A 268 -0.99 -27.61 7.54
N THR A 269 -0.97 -27.23 6.27
CA THR A 269 -0.88 -28.16 5.14
C THR A 269 0.55 -28.44 4.70
N ASP A 270 1.56 -27.95 5.41
CA ASP A 270 2.96 -28.23 5.13
C ASP A 270 3.31 -29.63 5.68
N VAL A 271 3.11 -30.63 4.84
CA VAL A 271 3.12 -32.08 5.17
C VAL A 271 4.43 -32.53 5.84
N PHE A 272 5.53 -31.82 5.58
CA PHE A 272 6.84 -32.14 6.19
C PHE A 272 6.96 -31.74 7.68
N LEU A 273 6.01 -30.98 8.23
CA LEU A 273 6.03 -30.57 9.63
C LEU A 273 5.23 -31.48 10.55
N GLU A 274 4.47 -32.45 10.02
CA GLU A 274 3.58 -33.34 10.78
C GLU A 274 4.14 -34.76 11.01
N GLU A 275 5.39 -35.05 10.63
CA GLU A 275 5.97 -36.37 10.96
C GLU A 275 6.16 -36.47 12.49
N GLU A 276 5.38 -37.37 13.08
CA GLU A 276 5.50 -37.76 14.48
C GLU A 276 6.95 -38.22 14.76
N GLY A 277 7.66 -37.55 15.64
CA GLY A 277 8.93 -37.96 16.19
C GLY A 277 10.14 -37.07 15.90
N LEU A 278 10.01 -35.99 15.18
CA LEU A 278 11.07 -34.99 15.01
C LEU A 278 11.04 -33.97 16.15
N GLU A 279 11.91 -34.14 17.13
CA GLU A 279 12.21 -33.06 18.09
C GLU A 279 12.85 -31.88 17.33
N ASN A 280 12.12 -30.76 17.17
CA ASN A 280 12.54 -29.54 16.46
C ASN A 280 12.76 -29.69 14.95
N PRO A 281 11.70 -29.89 14.14
CA PRO A 281 11.82 -29.96 12.68
C PRO A 281 12.44 -28.68 12.06
N GLY A 282 12.24 -27.52 12.64
CA GLY A 282 12.84 -26.25 12.20
C GLY A 282 14.39 -26.20 12.22
N LYS A 283 15.05 -27.18 12.86
CA LYS A 283 16.51 -27.30 12.82
C LYS A 283 17.02 -27.88 11.49
N TYR A 284 16.20 -28.70 10.84
CA TYR A 284 16.57 -29.44 9.64
C TYR A 284 15.86 -28.95 8.39
N ILE A 285 14.68 -28.37 8.53
CA ILE A 285 13.84 -27.88 7.44
C ILE A 285 13.61 -26.38 7.69
N SER A 286 14.25 -25.55 6.88
CA SER A 286 14.06 -24.09 6.93
C SER A 286 13.27 -23.62 5.70
N GLY A 287 12.31 -22.75 5.93
CA GLY A 287 11.48 -22.14 4.89
C GLY A 287 10.15 -22.85 4.69
N SER A 288 9.12 -22.11 4.34
CA SER A 288 7.81 -22.63 3.97
C SER A 288 7.63 -22.59 2.46
N ILE A 289 7.10 -23.66 1.88
CA ILE A 289 6.69 -23.69 0.47
C ILE A 289 5.30 -23.06 0.40
N LYS A 290 5.21 -21.81 -0.05
CA LYS A 290 3.96 -21.06 -0.04
C LYS A 290 3.57 -20.62 -1.45
N PRO A 291 2.46 -21.12 -2.00
CA PRO A 291 1.92 -20.63 -3.26
C PRO A 291 1.44 -19.18 -3.16
N ASP A 292 1.63 -18.40 -4.23
CA ASP A 292 1.16 -17.01 -4.28
C ASP A 292 -0.36 -16.93 -4.35
N LEU A 293 -0.99 -17.80 -5.13
CA LEU A 293 -2.42 -17.84 -5.35
C LEU A 293 -2.96 -19.27 -5.39
N ILE A 294 -4.02 -19.50 -4.64
CA ILE A 294 -4.79 -20.73 -4.66
C ILE A 294 -6.22 -20.36 -5.01
N LEU A 295 -6.74 -20.94 -6.08
CA LEU A 295 -8.12 -20.79 -6.52
C LEU A 295 -8.85 -22.11 -6.35
N THR A 296 -10.00 -22.09 -5.69
CA THR A 296 -10.84 -23.27 -5.52
C THR A 296 -12.23 -22.99 -6.06
N ASP A 297 -12.69 -23.88 -6.93
CA ASP A 297 -14.09 -23.89 -7.32
C ASP A 297 -14.93 -24.53 -6.21
N GLN A 298 -15.83 -23.76 -5.65
CA GLN A 298 -16.63 -24.18 -4.50
C GLN A 298 -17.69 -25.24 -4.81
N GLU A 299 -18.02 -25.43 -6.09
CA GLU A 299 -18.99 -26.43 -6.53
C GLU A 299 -18.32 -27.78 -6.76
N SER A 300 -17.19 -27.83 -7.42
CA SER A 300 -16.47 -29.06 -7.74
C SER A 300 -15.43 -29.47 -6.71
N GLY A 301 -14.97 -28.52 -5.88
CA GLY A 301 -13.83 -28.69 -4.98
C GLY A 301 -12.47 -28.76 -5.71
N GLU A 302 -12.43 -28.55 -7.02
CA GLU A 302 -11.18 -28.53 -7.77
C GLU A 302 -10.34 -27.30 -7.41
N THR A 303 -9.02 -27.51 -7.35
CA THR A 303 -8.07 -26.47 -6.99
C THR A 303 -7.13 -26.18 -8.16
N MET A 304 -6.82 -24.90 -8.37
CA MET A 304 -5.79 -24.40 -9.25
C MET A 304 -4.77 -23.61 -8.45
N VAL A 305 -3.49 -23.88 -8.69
CA VAL A 305 -2.39 -23.17 -8.04
C VAL A 305 -1.66 -22.32 -9.06
N LEU A 306 -1.52 -21.04 -8.74
CA LEU A 306 -0.84 -20.07 -9.58
C LEU A 306 0.32 -19.42 -8.85
N ASP A 307 1.41 -19.26 -9.55
CA ASP A 307 2.60 -18.56 -9.11
C ASP A 307 2.72 -17.23 -9.89
N VAL A 308 3.02 -16.15 -9.20
CA VAL A 308 3.08 -14.82 -9.79
C VAL A 308 4.53 -14.35 -9.84
N LYS A 309 5.06 -14.17 -11.03
CA LYS A 309 6.45 -13.77 -11.23
C LYS A 309 6.55 -12.45 -11.97
N TYR A 310 7.33 -11.53 -11.40
CA TYR A 310 7.66 -10.26 -12.07
C TYR A 310 8.98 -10.39 -12.82
N LYS A 311 8.91 -10.95 -14.01
CA LYS A 311 10.05 -11.13 -14.92
C LYS A 311 9.64 -10.94 -16.38
N ASP A 312 10.64 -10.77 -17.26
CA ASP A 312 10.38 -10.63 -18.68
C ASP A 312 9.83 -11.96 -19.26
N TYR A 313 8.61 -11.91 -19.78
CA TYR A 313 7.92 -13.06 -20.35
C TYR A 313 8.63 -13.65 -21.60
N ARG A 314 9.41 -12.83 -22.29
CA ARG A 314 10.17 -13.26 -23.49
C ARG A 314 11.21 -14.32 -23.18
N ASN A 315 11.67 -14.37 -21.95
CA ASN A 315 12.61 -15.39 -21.47
C ASN A 315 11.92 -16.71 -21.07
N GLY A 316 10.59 -16.74 -21.13
CA GLY A 316 9.80 -17.90 -20.70
C GLY A 316 9.85 -18.16 -19.18
N ASP A 317 9.26 -19.29 -18.79
CA ASP A 317 9.39 -19.83 -17.44
C ASP A 317 10.71 -20.57 -17.27
N SER A 318 11.31 -20.51 -16.10
CA SER A 318 12.51 -21.26 -15.78
C SER A 318 12.16 -22.72 -15.40
N ARG A 319 13.17 -23.58 -15.44
CA ARG A 319 13.03 -24.96 -14.93
C ARG A 319 12.57 -24.96 -13.45
N ASP A 320 13.11 -24.05 -12.68
CA ASP A 320 12.84 -23.96 -11.23
C ASP A 320 11.40 -23.50 -10.96
N ASP A 321 10.85 -22.58 -11.75
CA ASP A 321 9.44 -22.20 -11.66
C ASP A 321 8.51 -23.39 -11.91
N ARG A 322 8.82 -24.21 -12.91
CA ARG A 322 8.04 -25.42 -13.21
C ARG A 322 8.13 -26.47 -12.11
N LEU A 323 9.32 -26.67 -11.54
CA LEU A 323 9.50 -27.60 -10.41
C LEU A 323 8.72 -27.11 -9.18
N GLN A 324 8.74 -25.82 -8.90
CA GLN A 324 7.97 -25.21 -7.82
C GLN A 324 6.47 -25.43 -8.02
N LEU A 325 5.96 -25.18 -9.22
CA LEU A 325 4.54 -25.40 -9.54
C LEU A 325 4.13 -26.87 -9.45
N LEU A 326 4.99 -27.79 -9.87
CA LEU A 326 4.75 -29.23 -9.72
C LEU A 326 4.71 -29.65 -8.25
N ALA A 327 5.61 -29.11 -7.40
CA ALA A 327 5.57 -29.34 -5.97
C ALA A 327 4.25 -28.84 -5.38
N TYR A 328 3.81 -27.63 -5.74
CA TYR A 328 2.51 -27.10 -5.32
C TYR A 328 1.33 -27.97 -5.80
N SER A 329 1.39 -28.49 -7.03
CA SER A 329 0.38 -29.42 -7.55
C SER A 329 0.24 -30.64 -6.67
N MET A 330 1.37 -31.22 -6.26
CA MET A 330 1.37 -32.39 -5.38
C MET A 330 0.83 -32.08 -3.99
N MET A 331 1.33 -31.01 -3.36
CA MET A 331 0.93 -30.60 -2.01
C MET A 331 -0.55 -30.27 -1.90
N MET A 332 -1.10 -29.57 -2.90
CA MET A 332 -2.48 -29.10 -2.91
C MET A 332 -3.45 -30.02 -3.64
N ASN A 333 -2.97 -31.17 -4.12
CA ASN A 333 -3.73 -32.07 -4.99
C ASN A 333 -4.39 -31.35 -6.18
N ALA A 334 -3.70 -30.33 -6.73
CA ALA A 334 -4.22 -29.49 -7.80
C ALA A 334 -3.87 -30.07 -9.17
N ASN A 335 -4.89 -30.24 -10.03
CA ASN A 335 -4.70 -30.69 -11.40
C ASN A 335 -4.42 -29.54 -12.38
N ASN A 336 -4.65 -28.31 -11.97
CA ASN A 336 -4.38 -27.11 -12.74
C ASN A 336 -3.30 -26.28 -12.01
N ILE A 337 -2.22 -25.98 -12.71
CA ILE A 337 -1.14 -25.13 -12.24
C ILE A 337 -0.82 -24.07 -13.28
N GLY A 338 -0.29 -22.94 -12.90
CA GLY A 338 0.07 -21.93 -13.87
C GLY A 338 0.96 -20.83 -13.32
N ILE A 339 1.49 -20.06 -14.26
CA ILE A 339 2.30 -18.87 -13.96
C ILE A 339 1.64 -17.63 -14.56
N ILE A 340 1.67 -16.54 -13.81
CA ILE A 340 1.21 -15.23 -14.26
C ILE A 340 2.42 -14.31 -14.36
N LEU A 341 2.63 -13.76 -15.54
CA LEU A 341 3.73 -12.86 -15.88
C LEU A 341 3.20 -11.49 -16.30
N PRO A 342 3.97 -10.40 -16.10
CA PRO A 342 3.57 -9.07 -16.53
C PRO A 342 3.66 -8.93 -18.06
N ALA A 343 2.65 -8.31 -18.67
CA ALA A 343 2.68 -7.85 -20.04
C ALA A 343 2.75 -6.33 -20.12
N GLN A 344 3.15 -5.77 -21.29
CA GLN A 344 3.22 -4.33 -21.46
C GLN A 344 1.84 -3.71 -21.78
N ASP A 345 1.11 -4.26 -22.74
CA ASP A 345 -0.11 -3.63 -23.26
C ASP A 345 -1.31 -4.57 -23.45
N GLU A 346 -1.13 -5.90 -23.40
CA GLU A 346 -2.21 -6.84 -23.70
C GLU A 346 -2.26 -8.00 -22.70
N VAL A 347 -3.41 -8.65 -22.68
CA VAL A 347 -3.59 -9.91 -21.96
C VAL A 347 -3.48 -11.04 -22.97
N GLU A 348 -2.47 -11.86 -22.81
CA GLU A 348 -2.29 -13.05 -23.62
C GLU A 348 -2.41 -14.31 -22.76
N ILE A 349 -3.01 -15.33 -23.33
CA ILE A 349 -3.13 -16.63 -22.70
C ILE A 349 -2.56 -17.67 -23.65
N PHE A 350 -1.59 -18.41 -23.16
CA PHE A 350 -1.05 -19.56 -23.87
C PHE A 350 -1.85 -20.80 -23.51
N ASP A 351 -2.02 -21.68 -24.50
CA ASP A 351 -2.75 -22.91 -24.34
C ASP A 351 -2.19 -23.77 -23.19
N ALA A 352 -3.11 -24.42 -22.49
CA ALA A 352 -2.76 -25.35 -21.42
C ALA A 352 -1.96 -26.54 -21.96
N ARG A 353 -0.79 -26.77 -21.39
CA ARG A 353 0.04 -27.94 -21.73
C ARG A 353 -0.24 -29.05 -20.74
N ARG A 354 -0.33 -30.28 -21.24
CA ARG A 354 -0.47 -31.44 -20.38
C ARG A 354 0.91 -31.93 -19.96
N ILE A 355 1.07 -32.15 -18.66
CA ILE A 355 2.22 -32.80 -18.08
C ILE A 355 1.74 -34.16 -17.60
N ASN A 356 2.31 -35.24 -18.15
CA ASN A 356 2.04 -36.61 -17.68
C ASN A 356 2.86 -36.85 -16.42
N SER A 357 2.20 -37.22 -15.32
CA SER A 357 2.87 -37.67 -14.10
C SER A 357 2.97 -39.19 -14.08
N MET A 358 3.93 -39.76 -13.31
CA MET A 358 4.14 -41.19 -13.20
C MET A 358 2.94 -41.97 -12.64
N GLU A 359 1.96 -41.30 -12.06
CA GLU A 359 0.77 -41.90 -11.41
C GLU A 359 -0.51 -41.82 -12.27
N ASN A 360 -0.41 -41.71 -13.59
CA ASN A 360 -1.55 -41.48 -14.49
C ASN A 360 -2.32 -40.16 -14.20
N ARG A 361 -1.79 -39.30 -13.35
CA ARG A 361 -2.38 -38.00 -13.07
C ARG A 361 -1.99 -37.01 -14.15
N VAL A 362 -2.97 -36.37 -14.75
CA VAL A 362 -2.76 -35.32 -15.74
C VAL A 362 -2.81 -33.96 -15.08
N VAL A 363 -1.68 -33.28 -15.06
CA VAL A 363 -1.59 -31.90 -14.60
C VAL A 363 -1.56 -30.99 -15.83
N LYS A 364 -2.43 -29.97 -15.83
CA LYS A 364 -2.49 -28.95 -16.88
C LYS A 364 -1.67 -27.75 -16.43
N TYR A 365 -0.82 -27.28 -17.30
CA TYR A 365 -0.01 -26.08 -17.09
C TYR A 365 -0.56 -24.92 -17.92
N HIS A 366 -0.66 -23.74 -17.28
CA HIS A 366 -1.18 -22.52 -17.88
C HIS A 366 -0.15 -21.40 -17.75
N GLN A 367 0.14 -20.71 -18.84
CA GLN A 367 0.94 -19.51 -18.82
C GLN A 367 0.07 -18.32 -19.24
N MET A 368 0.01 -17.30 -18.41
CA MET A 368 -0.87 -16.16 -18.58
C MET A 368 -0.08 -14.86 -18.49
N LEU A 369 -0.26 -13.98 -19.46
CA LEU A 369 0.34 -12.65 -19.48
C LEU A 369 -0.71 -11.62 -19.09
N LEU A 370 -0.46 -10.88 -18.02
CA LEU A 370 -1.38 -9.88 -17.50
C LEU A 370 -0.78 -8.48 -17.64
N GLY A 371 -1.38 -7.65 -18.49
CA GLY A 371 -1.10 -6.22 -18.59
C GLY A 371 -1.91 -5.39 -17.60
N VAL A 372 -1.51 -4.13 -17.40
CA VAL A 372 -2.29 -3.16 -16.64
C VAL A 372 -3.38 -2.60 -17.53
N MET A 373 -4.49 -3.30 -17.64
CA MET A 373 -5.63 -2.83 -18.42
C MET A 373 -6.85 -2.55 -17.55
N LYS A 374 -7.57 -1.51 -17.91
CA LYS A 374 -8.89 -1.24 -17.33
C LYS A 374 -9.87 -2.33 -17.84
N ASP A 375 -10.47 -3.02 -16.85
CA ASP A 375 -11.65 -3.88 -17.05
C ASP A 375 -11.56 -4.98 -18.12
N ASN A 376 -10.42 -5.66 -18.23
CA ASN A 376 -10.31 -6.80 -19.13
C ASN A 376 -10.41 -8.14 -18.35
N PRO A 377 -11.56 -8.84 -18.37
CA PRO A 377 -11.77 -10.06 -17.61
C PRO A 377 -11.20 -11.33 -18.29
N VAL A 378 -10.39 -11.21 -19.34
CA VAL A 378 -9.99 -12.35 -20.18
C VAL A 378 -9.38 -13.48 -19.38
N ILE A 379 -8.39 -13.23 -18.50
CA ILE A 379 -7.77 -14.28 -17.70
C ILE A 379 -8.76 -14.87 -16.71
N ALA A 380 -9.55 -14.04 -16.01
CA ALA A 380 -10.54 -14.53 -15.07
C ALA A 380 -11.62 -15.40 -15.75
N ASN A 381 -12.08 -14.99 -16.93
CA ASN A 381 -13.02 -15.78 -17.73
C ASN A 381 -12.38 -17.07 -18.25
N TYR A 382 -11.13 -17.02 -18.72
CA TYR A 382 -10.41 -18.21 -19.12
C TYR A 382 -10.32 -19.24 -18.00
N ILE A 383 -9.98 -18.82 -16.80
CA ILE A 383 -9.91 -19.69 -15.63
C ILE A 383 -11.29 -20.32 -15.36
N LYS A 384 -12.36 -19.50 -15.37
CA LYS A 384 -13.74 -19.98 -15.16
C LYS A 384 -14.19 -21.01 -16.20
N THR A 385 -13.75 -20.86 -17.45
CA THR A 385 -14.25 -21.70 -18.55
C THR A 385 -13.35 -22.91 -18.85
N ASN A 386 -12.05 -22.82 -18.60
CA ASN A 386 -11.09 -23.82 -19.05
C ASN A 386 -10.41 -24.58 -17.91
N ALA A 387 -10.15 -23.94 -16.75
CA ALA A 387 -9.50 -24.59 -15.63
C ALA A 387 -10.47 -25.46 -14.83
N PHE A 388 -11.70 -24.98 -14.62
CA PHE A 388 -12.72 -25.62 -13.81
C PHE A 388 -13.92 -26.13 -14.64
N LYS A 389 -13.65 -26.68 -15.84
CA LYS A 389 -14.73 -27.28 -16.63
C LYS A 389 -15.38 -28.43 -15.87
N LYS A 390 -16.72 -28.38 -15.72
CA LYS A 390 -17.51 -29.54 -15.33
C LYS A 390 -17.19 -30.67 -16.30
N LYS A 391 -16.78 -31.82 -15.80
CA LYS A 391 -16.80 -33.07 -16.56
C LYS A 391 -18.24 -33.32 -16.93
N GLU A 392 -18.59 -33.21 -18.22
CA GLU A 392 -19.83 -33.76 -18.76
C GLU A 392 -19.91 -35.26 -18.55
#